data_4698141ab67c739864c2f4a9ce2e5440
#
_entry.id   4698141ab67c739864c2f4a9ce2e5440
#
_cell.length_a   1.000
_cell.length_b   1.000
_cell.length_c   1.000
_cell.angle_alpha   90.00
_cell.angle_beta   90.00
_cell.angle_gamma   90.00
#
_symmetry.space_group_name_H-M   'P 1'
#
loop_
_entity.id
_entity.type
_entity.pdbx_description
1 polymer ?
#
loop_
_entity_poly.entity_id
_entity_poly.type
_entity_poly.pdbx_seq_one_letter_code
_entity_poly.pdbx_strand_id
1 'polypeptide(L)'
;MQKIAVPLIAILIFLIFWEALVWVNDWPNYKMASPSDLWPAFWKFRYLFLDYGWDTLWRTVVGLMLAVGVGVALGMVMGFSKTMRDALYPLLVGFNAIPKATVVPIIALIFVGQHDLNTILIAFMISFFPIAVSVSIEIGRAHV
;
A
#
# COMPACT_ATOMS: atom_id res chain seq x y z
N MET A 1 21.36 22.23 -11.34
CA MET A 1 21.32 22.57 -9.91
C MET A 1 19.94 23.05 -9.44
N GLN A 2 19.21 23.90 -10.17
CA GLN A 2 17.86 24.38 -9.81
C GLN A 2 16.81 23.27 -9.66
N LYS A 3 16.88 22.17 -10.43
CA LYS A 3 15.90 21.07 -10.39
C LYS A 3 15.87 20.30 -9.07
N ILE A 4 16.94 20.35 -8.27
CA ILE A 4 17.04 19.69 -6.96
C ILE A 4 16.83 20.69 -5.83
N ALA A 5 17.25 21.95 -6.02
CA ALA A 5 17.14 22.97 -4.98
C ALA A 5 15.69 23.32 -4.64
N VAL A 6 14.81 23.44 -5.63
CA VAL A 6 13.39 23.77 -5.42
C VAL A 6 12.66 22.73 -4.55
N PRO A 7 12.73 21.41 -4.82
CA PRO A 7 12.12 20.39 -3.96
C PRO A 7 12.69 20.39 -2.54
N LEU A 8 14.02 20.56 -2.40
CA LEU A 8 14.65 20.61 -1.08
C LEU A 8 14.17 21.79 -0.24
N ILE A 9 14.09 22.97 -0.84
CA ILE A 9 13.56 24.17 -0.17
C ILE A 9 12.11 23.95 0.24
N ALA A 10 11.28 23.37 -0.64
CA ALA A 10 9.88 23.08 -0.32
C ALA A 10 9.75 22.10 0.86
N ILE A 11 10.58 21.06 0.91
CA ILE A 11 10.63 20.11 2.03
C ILE A 11 11.05 20.83 3.32
N LEU A 12 12.07 21.66 3.28
CA LEU A 12 12.52 22.43 4.46
C LEU A 12 11.43 23.38 4.97
N ILE A 13 10.77 24.10 4.09
CA ILE A 13 9.65 25.00 4.46
C ILE A 13 8.53 24.17 5.11
N PHE A 14 8.19 23.01 4.53
CA PHE A 14 7.16 22.14 5.09
C PHE A 14 7.53 21.63 6.49
N LEU A 15 8.79 21.20 6.70
CA LEU A 15 9.24 20.71 8.01
C LEU A 15 9.24 21.84 9.06
N ILE A 16 9.67 23.04 8.70
CA ILE A 16 9.63 24.21 9.60
C ILE A 16 8.18 24.57 9.94
N PHE A 17 7.31 24.58 8.94
CA PHE A 17 5.89 24.83 9.16
C PHE A 17 5.26 23.78 10.08
N TRP A 18 5.54 22.49 9.88
CA TRP A 18 5.06 21.43 10.75
C TRP A 18 5.57 21.57 12.19
N GLU A 19 6.87 21.82 12.37
CA GLU A 19 7.46 22.06 13.69
C GLU A 19 6.77 23.23 14.39
N ALA A 20 6.64 24.37 13.70
CA ALA A 20 6.00 25.55 14.23
C ALA A 20 4.52 25.30 14.59
N LEU A 21 3.80 24.55 13.76
CA LEU A 21 2.39 24.21 14.00
C LEU A 21 2.22 23.40 15.30
N VAL A 22 3.07 22.40 15.53
CA VAL A 22 3.03 21.58 16.75
C VAL A 22 3.38 22.43 17.98
N TRP A 23 4.42 23.24 17.87
CA TRP A 23 4.91 24.06 18.97
C TRP A 23 3.92 25.17 19.38
N VAL A 24 3.34 25.88 18.41
CA VAL A 24 2.37 26.98 18.70
C VAL A 24 1.08 26.45 19.33
N ASN A 25 0.64 25.24 18.97
CA ASN A 25 -0.57 24.64 19.51
C ASN A 25 -0.33 23.79 20.77
N ASP A 26 0.91 23.66 21.22
CA ASP A 26 1.32 22.83 22.36
C ASP A 26 0.72 21.41 22.30
N TRP A 27 0.79 20.80 21.11
CA TRP A 27 0.22 19.48 20.91
C TRP A 27 1.11 18.40 21.52
N PRO A 28 0.55 17.52 22.35
CA PRO A 28 1.29 16.41 22.91
C PRO A 28 1.63 15.38 21.81
N ASN A 29 2.76 14.66 21.96
CA ASN A 29 3.30 13.73 20.97
C ASN A 29 2.34 12.60 20.55
N TYR A 30 1.39 12.22 21.41
CA TYR A 30 0.36 11.23 21.04
C TYR A 30 -0.68 11.78 20.07
N LYS A 31 -0.84 13.12 19.99
CA LYS A 31 -1.74 13.77 19.04
C LYS A 31 -1.02 14.06 17.71
N MET A 32 0.14 14.68 17.81
CA MET A 32 0.99 14.98 16.65
C MET A 32 2.44 15.20 17.11
N ALA A 33 3.35 14.30 16.77
CA ALA A 33 4.76 14.45 17.08
C ALA A 33 5.40 15.52 16.17
N SER A 34 6.34 16.29 16.72
CA SER A 34 7.11 17.25 15.95
C SER A 34 8.24 16.55 15.14
N PRO A 35 8.71 17.11 14.02
CA PRO A 35 9.89 16.62 13.33
C PRO A 35 11.12 16.43 14.22
N SER A 36 11.33 17.34 15.19
CA SER A 36 12.44 17.25 16.14
C SER A 36 12.34 16.06 17.09
N ASP A 37 11.12 15.58 17.42
CA ASP A 37 10.90 14.41 18.28
C ASP A 37 11.06 13.09 17.53
N LEU A 38 10.90 13.09 16.21
CA LEU A 38 10.97 11.86 15.40
C LEU A 38 12.38 11.25 15.42
N TRP A 39 13.42 12.06 15.40
CA TRP A 39 14.81 11.57 15.36
C TRP A 39 15.22 10.84 16.65
N PRO A 40 15.03 11.41 17.85
CA PRO A 40 15.26 10.70 19.11
C PRO A 40 14.40 9.45 19.25
N ALA A 41 13.12 9.52 18.85
CA ALA A 41 12.21 8.37 18.86
C ALA A 41 12.71 7.24 17.95
N PHE A 42 13.15 7.55 16.73
CA PHE A 42 13.73 6.57 15.82
C PHE A 42 14.93 5.84 16.45
N TRP A 43 15.88 6.57 17.04
CA TRP A 43 17.04 5.94 17.67
C TRP A 43 16.68 5.10 18.89
N LYS A 44 15.71 5.55 19.69
CA LYS A 44 15.21 4.81 20.85
C LYS A 44 14.56 3.49 20.45
N PHE A 45 13.78 3.48 19.37
CA PHE A 45 12.98 2.33 18.94
C PHE A 45 13.55 1.62 17.72
N ARG A 46 14.78 1.91 17.27
CA ARG A 46 15.37 1.37 16.04
C ARG A 46 15.32 -0.16 15.92
N TYR A 47 15.49 -0.87 17.02
CA TYR A 47 15.42 -2.33 17.02
C TYR A 47 14.00 -2.83 16.74
N LEU A 48 12.99 -2.19 17.33
CA LEU A 48 11.60 -2.48 17.03
C LEU A 48 11.27 -2.23 15.55
N PHE A 49 11.79 -1.12 14.99
CA PHE A 49 11.60 -0.83 13.57
C PHE A 49 12.22 -1.90 12.67
N LEU A 50 13.38 -2.44 13.03
CA LEU A 50 14.01 -3.51 12.25
C LEU A 50 13.22 -4.80 12.36
N ASP A 51 12.83 -5.22 13.55
CA ASP A 51 12.11 -6.46 13.79
C ASP A 51 10.71 -6.44 13.14
N TYR A 52 9.87 -5.47 13.49
CA TYR A 52 8.53 -5.35 12.92
C TYR A 52 8.54 -4.94 11.45
N GLY A 53 9.56 -4.18 11.03
CA GLY A 53 9.76 -3.81 9.64
C GLY A 53 10.06 -5.03 8.77
N TRP A 54 10.94 -5.93 9.24
CA TRP A 54 11.23 -7.18 8.56
C TRP A 54 9.99 -8.08 8.48
N ASP A 55 9.28 -8.22 9.60
CA ASP A 55 8.05 -8.97 9.68
C ASP A 55 6.97 -8.48 8.70
N THR A 56 6.80 -7.18 8.60
CA THR A 56 5.86 -6.58 7.67
C THR A 56 6.33 -6.73 6.22
N LEU A 57 7.63 -6.56 5.98
CA LEU A 57 8.21 -6.63 4.64
C LEU A 57 8.01 -8.00 4.01
N TRP A 58 8.40 -9.09 4.69
CA TRP A 58 8.29 -10.42 4.10
C TRP A 58 6.84 -10.82 3.84
N ARG A 59 5.90 -10.49 4.77
CA ARG A 59 4.47 -10.75 4.58
C ARG A 59 3.91 -9.99 3.39
N THR A 60 4.30 -8.71 3.24
CA THR A 60 3.90 -7.88 2.11
C THR A 60 4.45 -8.44 0.79
N VAL A 61 5.71 -8.88 0.77
CA VAL A 61 6.33 -9.50 -0.41
C VAL A 61 5.61 -10.78 -0.79
N VAL A 62 5.28 -11.65 0.17
CA VAL A 62 4.52 -12.89 -0.09
C VAL A 62 3.14 -12.56 -0.66
N GLY A 63 2.41 -11.61 -0.06
CA GLY A 63 1.11 -11.17 -0.56
C GLY A 63 1.18 -10.58 -1.97
N LEU A 64 2.22 -9.80 -2.26
CA LEU A 64 2.47 -9.25 -3.59
C LEU A 64 2.79 -10.35 -4.61
N MET A 65 3.63 -11.33 -4.27
CA MET A 65 3.95 -12.46 -5.16
C MET A 65 2.70 -13.28 -5.50
N LEU A 66 1.84 -13.53 -4.53
CA LEU A 66 0.54 -14.16 -4.77
C LEU A 66 -0.34 -13.30 -5.70
N ALA A 67 -0.37 -11.99 -5.48
CA ALA A 67 -1.12 -11.06 -6.31
C ALA A 67 -0.59 -11.01 -7.74
N VAL A 68 0.73 -11.05 -7.93
CA VAL A 68 1.36 -11.13 -9.24
C VAL A 68 0.98 -12.45 -9.94
N GLY A 69 1.13 -13.60 -9.27
CA GLY A 69 0.80 -14.90 -9.84
C GLY A 69 -0.66 -14.98 -10.30
N VAL A 70 -1.59 -14.69 -9.40
CA VAL A 70 -3.04 -14.75 -9.70
C VAL A 70 -3.47 -13.63 -10.64
N GLY A 71 -2.97 -12.40 -10.43
CA GLY A 71 -3.32 -11.23 -11.25
C GLY A 71 -2.83 -11.36 -12.68
N VAL A 72 -1.61 -11.85 -12.91
CA VAL A 72 -1.07 -12.11 -14.26
C VAL A 72 -1.87 -13.22 -14.93
N ALA A 73 -2.15 -14.34 -14.25
CA ALA A 73 -2.93 -15.43 -14.81
C ALA A 73 -4.34 -14.96 -15.25
N LEU A 74 -5.06 -14.25 -14.39
CA LEU A 74 -6.38 -13.70 -14.72
C LEU A 74 -6.30 -12.60 -15.80
N GLY A 75 -5.29 -11.75 -15.73
CA GLY A 75 -5.04 -10.73 -16.75
C GLY A 75 -4.80 -11.31 -18.12
N MET A 76 -4.04 -12.42 -18.21
CA MET A 76 -3.84 -13.17 -19.47
C MET A 76 -5.15 -13.76 -19.99
N VAL A 77 -5.93 -14.42 -19.14
CA VAL A 77 -7.24 -14.99 -19.54
C VAL A 77 -8.16 -13.91 -20.11
N MET A 78 -8.23 -12.75 -19.46
CA MET A 78 -9.01 -11.60 -19.95
C MET A 78 -8.39 -10.95 -21.19
N GLY A 79 -7.06 -10.96 -21.30
CA GLY A 79 -6.34 -10.38 -22.45
C GLY A 79 -6.57 -11.15 -23.73
N PHE A 80 -6.56 -12.49 -23.65
CA PHE A 80 -6.73 -13.37 -24.82
C PHE A 80 -8.19 -13.67 -25.19
N SER A 81 -9.16 -13.43 -24.28
CA SER A 81 -10.56 -13.76 -24.51
C SER A 81 -11.48 -12.60 -24.21
N LYS A 82 -12.14 -12.06 -25.24
CA LYS A 82 -13.15 -11.01 -25.08
C LYS A 82 -14.29 -11.45 -24.15
N THR A 83 -14.76 -12.68 -24.32
CA THR A 83 -15.85 -13.25 -23.48
C THR A 83 -15.44 -13.29 -22.01
N MET A 84 -14.21 -13.73 -21.71
CA MET A 84 -13.71 -13.75 -20.35
C MET A 84 -13.52 -12.35 -19.78
N ARG A 85 -13.05 -11.42 -20.60
CA ARG A 85 -12.95 -10.01 -20.22
C ARG A 85 -14.33 -9.44 -19.86
N ASP A 86 -15.32 -9.60 -20.71
CA ASP A 86 -16.66 -9.07 -20.52
C ASP A 86 -17.34 -9.70 -19.28
N ALA A 87 -17.03 -10.94 -18.95
CA ALA A 87 -17.56 -11.62 -17.77
C ALA A 87 -16.81 -11.23 -16.47
N LEU A 88 -15.47 -11.21 -16.48
CA LEU A 88 -14.67 -11.04 -15.26
C LEU A 88 -14.41 -9.59 -14.89
N TYR A 89 -14.30 -8.70 -15.88
CA TYR A 89 -13.98 -7.30 -15.64
C TYR A 89 -14.99 -6.59 -14.73
N PRO A 90 -16.34 -6.72 -14.93
CA PRO A 90 -17.31 -6.12 -14.02
C PRO A 90 -17.20 -6.63 -12.58
N LEU A 91 -16.90 -7.93 -12.40
CA LEU A 91 -16.69 -8.52 -11.08
C LEU A 91 -15.46 -7.93 -10.40
N LEU A 92 -14.35 -7.82 -11.12
CA LEU A 92 -13.12 -7.21 -10.60
C LEU A 92 -13.31 -5.75 -10.22
N VAL A 93 -14.03 -4.98 -11.05
CA VAL A 93 -14.36 -3.58 -10.74
C VAL A 93 -15.24 -3.50 -9.49
N GLY A 94 -16.24 -4.38 -9.36
CA GLY A 94 -17.09 -4.47 -8.17
C GLY A 94 -16.28 -4.76 -6.91
N PHE A 95 -15.38 -5.73 -6.94
CA PHE A 95 -14.48 -6.02 -5.81
C PHE A 95 -13.56 -4.84 -5.47
N ASN A 96 -13.06 -4.12 -6.48
CA ASN A 96 -12.20 -2.97 -6.23
C ASN A 96 -12.96 -1.76 -5.68
N ALA A 97 -14.26 -1.66 -5.93
CA ALA A 97 -15.12 -0.60 -5.40
C ALA A 97 -15.34 -0.71 -3.88
N ILE A 98 -15.13 -1.91 -3.30
CA ILE A 98 -15.23 -2.11 -1.86
C ILE A 98 -14.06 -1.37 -1.18
N PRO A 99 -14.34 -0.46 -0.22
CA PRO A 99 -13.28 0.24 0.51
C PRO A 99 -12.40 -0.76 1.27
N LYS A 100 -11.15 -0.90 0.86
CA LYS A 100 -10.21 -1.88 1.46
C LYS A 100 -10.02 -1.66 2.95
N ALA A 101 -10.07 -0.39 3.40
CA ALA A 101 -10.01 -0.06 4.82
C ALA A 101 -11.14 -0.70 5.64
N THR A 102 -12.33 -0.91 5.06
CA THR A 102 -13.46 -1.57 5.72
C THR A 102 -13.27 -3.10 5.79
N VAL A 103 -12.56 -3.67 4.83
CA VAL A 103 -12.30 -5.12 4.77
C VAL A 103 -11.24 -5.56 5.79
N VAL A 104 -10.28 -4.71 6.11
CA VAL A 104 -9.17 -5.01 7.03
C VAL A 104 -9.66 -5.50 8.41
N PRO A 105 -10.57 -4.81 9.12
CA PRO A 105 -11.09 -5.30 10.39
C PRO A 105 -11.85 -6.63 10.27
N ILE A 106 -12.54 -6.84 9.15
CA ILE A 106 -13.30 -8.08 8.90
C ILE A 106 -12.33 -9.26 8.76
N ILE A 107 -11.26 -9.12 7.97
CA ILE A 107 -10.21 -10.14 7.84
C ILE A 107 -9.60 -10.43 9.22
N ALA A 108 -9.27 -9.40 10.00
CA ALA A 108 -8.71 -9.56 11.33
C ALA A 108 -9.63 -10.31 12.29
N LEU A 109 -10.95 -10.14 12.17
CA LEU A 109 -11.95 -10.87 12.96
C LEU A 109 -12.12 -12.33 12.52
N ILE A 110 -12.06 -12.60 11.22
CA ILE A 110 -12.18 -13.97 10.68
C ILE A 110 -10.94 -14.79 11.04
N PHE A 111 -9.75 -14.20 10.94
CA PHE A 111 -8.46 -14.86 11.16
C PHE A 111 -7.81 -14.38 12.46
N VAL A 112 -8.56 -14.40 13.56
CA VAL A 112 -8.06 -14.01 14.88
C VAL A 112 -6.81 -14.83 15.25
N GLY A 113 -5.74 -14.13 15.68
CA GLY A 113 -4.46 -14.74 16.04
C GLY A 113 -3.55 -15.10 14.86
N GLN A 114 -3.99 -14.93 13.62
CA GLN A 114 -3.19 -15.22 12.42
C GLN A 114 -2.68 -13.93 11.76
N HIS A 115 -1.82 -13.20 12.48
CA HIS A 115 -1.31 -11.91 12.01
C HIS A 115 -0.60 -11.99 10.65
N ASP A 116 0.12 -13.07 10.38
CA ASP A 116 0.82 -13.28 9.12
C ASP A 116 -0.15 -13.36 7.96
N LEU A 117 -1.16 -14.21 8.10
CA LEU A 117 -2.18 -14.42 7.07
C LEU A 117 -2.97 -13.14 6.79
N ASN A 118 -3.33 -12.39 7.84
CA ASN A 118 -4.04 -11.12 7.71
C ASN A 118 -3.25 -10.13 6.84
N THR A 119 -1.97 -9.94 7.13
CA THR A 119 -1.12 -9.00 6.38
C THR A 119 -0.92 -9.46 4.93
N ILE A 120 -0.70 -10.76 4.71
CA ILE A 120 -0.55 -11.35 3.37
C ILE A 120 -1.82 -11.17 2.55
N LEU A 121 -3.00 -11.45 3.11
CA LEU A 121 -4.28 -11.30 2.42
C LEU A 121 -4.58 -9.84 2.07
N ILE A 122 -4.29 -8.91 2.97
CA ILE A 122 -4.49 -7.48 2.71
C ILE A 122 -3.57 -7.01 1.59
N ALA A 123 -2.28 -7.37 1.62
CA ALA A 123 -1.33 -7.04 0.57
C ALA A 123 -1.74 -7.64 -0.78
N PHE A 124 -2.19 -8.90 -0.79
CA PHE A 124 -2.75 -9.57 -1.96
C PHE A 124 -3.94 -8.79 -2.54
N MET A 125 -4.97 -8.50 -1.73
CA MET A 125 -6.19 -7.83 -2.17
C MET A 125 -5.94 -6.43 -2.74
N ILE A 126 -4.99 -5.69 -2.16
CA ILE A 126 -4.64 -4.35 -2.65
C ILE A 126 -3.96 -4.41 -4.02
N SER A 127 -3.06 -5.37 -4.20
CA SER A 127 -2.19 -5.45 -5.37
C SER A 127 -2.79 -6.23 -6.55
N PHE A 128 -3.64 -7.21 -6.28
CA PHE A 128 -4.20 -8.14 -7.25
C PHE A 128 -4.96 -7.43 -8.39
N PHE A 129 -5.91 -6.54 -8.05
CA PHE A 129 -6.75 -5.89 -9.05
C PHE A 129 -5.97 -5.03 -10.06
N PRO A 130 -5.10 -4.11 -9.62
CA PRO A 130 -4.30 -3.30 -10.55
C PRO A 130 -3.46 -4.17 -11.50
N ILE A 131 -2.88 -5.26 -11.00
CA ILE A 131 -2.06 -6.17 -11.80
C ILE A 131 -2.91 -6.86 -12.87
N ALA A 132 -4.04 -7.46 -12.48
CA ALA A 132 -4.92 -8.18 -13.41
C ALA A 132 -5.44 -7.26 -14.54
N VAL A 133 -5.85 -6.05 -14.18
CA VAL A 133 -6.34 -5.06 -15.16
C VAL A 133 -5.22 -4.59 -16.08
N SER A 134 -4.06 -4.24 -15.54
CA SER A 134 -2.92 -3.77 -16.34
C SER A 134 -2.48 -4.82 -17.36
N VAL A 135 -2.32 -6.07 -16.93
CA VAL A 135 -1.94 -7.18 -17.83
C VAL A 135 -3.00 -7.39 -18.91
N SER A 136 -4.29 -7.37 -18.56
CA SER A 136 -5.38 -7.51 -19.54
C SER A 136 -5.36 -6.42 -20.61
N ILE A 137 -5.09 -5.17 -20.22
CA ILE A 137 -5.04 -4.02 -21.14
C ILE A 137 -3.82 -4.15 -22.08
N GLU A 138 -2.64 -4.48 -21.53
CA GLU A 138 -1.43 -4.58 -22.34
C GLU A 138 -1.50 -5.72 -23.38
N ILE A 139 -2.02 -6.89 -23.00
CA ILE A 139 -2.23 -8.00 -23.94
C ILE A 139 -3.29 -7.62 -24.98
N GLY A 140 -4.40 -6.97 -24.56
CA GLY A 140 -5.43 -6.53 -25.47
C GLY A 140 -4.95 -5.52 -26.51
N ARG A 141 -4.00 -4.65 -26.16
CA ARG A 141 -3.37 -3.69 -27.10
C ARG A 141 -2.43 -4.36 -28.09
N ALA A 142 -1.74 -5.43 -27.69
CA ALA A 142 -0.82 -6.13 -28.57
C ALA A 142 -1.50 -6.92 -29.68
N HIS A 143 -2.82 -7.12 -29.58
CA HIS A 143 -3.61 -7.88 -30.56
C HIS A 143 -4.49 -7.00 -31.47
N VAL A 144 -4.37 -5.68 -31.38
CA VAL A 144 -5.00 -4.70 -32.29
C VAL A 144 -3.96 -4.11 -33.22
#